data_a1f9958a25c22959557bb4f88389b913
#
_entry.id   a1f9958a25c22959557bb4f88389b913
#
_cell.length_a   1.000
_cell.length_b   1.000
_cell.length_c   1.000
_cell.angle_alpha   90.00
_cell.angle_beta   90.00
_cell.angle_gamma   90.00
#
_symmetry.space_group_name_H-M   'P 1'
#
loop_
_entity.id
_entity.type
_entity.pdbx_description
1 polymer ?
#
loop_
_entity_poly.entity_id
_entity_poly.type
_entity_poly.pdbx_seq_one_letter_code
_entity_poly.pdbx_strand_id
1 'polypeptide(L)'
;IMPSLVGSEMCIRDSNYTVGYGTTECAPIISYADWNIFAPGSCGKAAPRMEIKIDSNDPQHTVGEILTRGANVMLGYYKNEEATQEAFRDGWYRTGDLGIMDENGNLFIKGRSKNMLLGASGQNIYPEEIEDLLNNLTLVNESIVIQKGEKLYGLVYPDFEEAHNLGLQDSDLANVMEQNRTELNSMLPGYAQLSGIKIFQEEFEKTPKKSIKRYLYTDCQV
;
A
#
# COMPACT_ATOMS: atom_id res chain seq x y z
N ILE A 1 4.67 -2.52 1.34
CA ILE A 1 4.23 -3.83 0.85
C ILE A 1 4.18 -4.75 2.05
N MET A 2 3.03 -4.91 2.64
CA MET A 2 2.82 -5.96 3.62
C MET A 2 2.22 -7.15 2.89
N PRO A 3 2.85 -8.33 2.87
CA PRO A 3 2.13 -9.54 2.54
C PRO A 3 1.02 -9.71 3.57
N SER A 4 -0.15 -10.16 3.13
CA SER A 4 -1.34 -10.32 3.97
C SER A 4 -0.98 -10.96 5.32
N LEU A 5 -1.26 -10.28 6.39
CA LEU A 5 -1.00 -10.74 7.76
C LEU A 5 -1.97 -11.84 8.24
N VAL A 6 -2.91 -12.24 7.38
CA VAL A 6 -3.98 -13.21 7.75
C VAL A 6 -3.43 -14.61 8.07
N GLY A 7 -2.27 -14.99 7.53
CA GLY A 7 -1.59 -16.23 7.94
C GLY A 7 -0.66 -16.09 9.14
N SER A 8 -0.43 -14.89 9.63
CA SER A 8 0.57 -14.60 10.66
C SER A 8 0.01 -14.36 12.06
N GLU A 9 -1.31 -14.33 12.25
CA GLU A 9 -1.89 -14.12 13.59
C GLU A 9 -1.45 -15.19 14.60
N MET A 10 -1.28 -16.44 14.17
CA MET A 10 -0.74 -17.49 15.03
C MET A 10 0.76 -17.31 15.34
N CYS A 11 1.52 -16.71 14.41
CA CYS A 11 2.94 -16.44 14.63
C CYS A 11 3.17 -15.17 15.47
N ILE A 12 2.26 -14.20 15.40
CA ILE A 12 2.37 -12.91 16.11
C ILE A 12 2.21 -13.10 17.63
N ARG A 13 1.42 -14.06 18.08
CA ARG A 13 1.17 -14.30 19.51
C ARG A 13 2.38 -14.87 20.26
N ASP A 14 3.24 -15.63 19.57
CA ASP A 14 4.29 -16.42 20.22
C ASP A 14 5.71 -16.08 19.75
N SER A 15 5.90 -15.19 18.78
CA SER A 15 7.21 -14.76 18.31
C SER A 15 7.32 -13.25 18.17
N ASN A 16 8.46 -12.72 18.59
CA ASN A 16 8.81 -11.31 18.41
C ASN A 16 9.02 -11.04 16.92
N TYR A 17 8.29 -10.08 16.36
CA TYR A 17 8.52 -9.64 15.00
C TYR A 17 8.76 -8.12 14.96
N THR A 18 9.46 -7.67 13.94
CA THR A 18 9.78 -6.26 13.71
C THR A 18 9.26 -5.84 12.35
N VAL A 19 8.60 -4.70 12.31
CA VAL A 19 8.19 -4.06 11.05
C VAL A 19 9.23 -3.03 10.67
N GLY A 20 9.63 -3.03 9.40
CA GLY A 20 10.55 -2.04 8.85
C GLY A 20 10.13 -1.56 7.47
N TYR A 21 10.59 -0.38 7.12
CA TYR A 21 10.40 0.21 5.81
C TYR A 21 11.75 0.58 5.22
N GLY A 22 11.85 0.41 3.90
CA GLY A 22 13.04 0.79 3.18
C GLY A 22 12.96 0.58 1.68
N THR A 23 13.98 1.05 1.00
CA THR A 23 14.13 0.96 -0.46
C THR A 23 15.50 0.41 -0.82
N THR A 24 15.66 -0.12 -2.03
CA THR A 24 16.97 -0.59 -2.53
C THR A 24 18.02 0.51 -2.48
N GLU A 25 17.61 1.74 -2.76
CA GLU A 25 18.41 2.94 -2.77
C GLU A 25 18.94 3.36 -1.38
N CYS A 26 18.38 2.76 -0.33
CA CYS A 26 18.76 3.02 1.07
C CYS A 26 19.41 1.80 1.76
N ALA A 27 19.83 0.79 1.05
CA ALA A 27 20.61 -0.39 1.45
C ALA A 27 20.10 -1.21 2.66
N PRO A 28 18.88 -1.65 2.82
CA PRO A 28 17.63 -1.07 2.33
C PRO A 28 16.88 -0.23 3.38
N ILE A 29 17.25 -0.27 4.69
CA ILE A 29 16.43 0.16 5.83
C ILE A 29 16.41 1.68 5.99
N ILE A 30 15.20 2.24 6.02
CA ILE A 30 14.94 3.66 6.34
C ILE A 30 14.39 3.80 7.77
N SER A 31 13.39 2.97 8.12
CA SER A 31 12.79 2.96 9.46
C SER A 31 12.51 1.53 9.93
N TYR A 32 12.40 1.36 11.23
CA TYR A 32 11.94 0.12 11.84
C TYR A 32 11.35 0.37 13.24
N ALA A 33 10.54 -0.56 13.71
CA ALA A 33 10.03 -0.59 15.06
C ALA A 33 10.57 -1.82 15.80
N ASP A 34 11.05 -1.62 17.01
CA ASP A 34 11.35 -2.75 17.90
C ASP A 34 10.03 -3.44 18.28
N TRP A 35 10.09 -4.76 18.42
CA TRP A 35 8.92 -5.59 18.68
C TRP A 35 8.13 -5.22 19.95
N ASN A 36 8.78 -4.60 20.93
CA ASN A 36 8.20 -4.22 22.25
C ASN A 36 7.69 -2.78 22.32
N ILE A 37 7.96 -1.94 21.31
CA ILE A 37 7.54 -0.53 21.24
C ILE A 37 6.87 -0.19 19.91
N PHE A 38 6.13 -1.15 19.37
CA PHE A 38 5.47 -1.03 18.09
C PHE A 38 4.18 -0.20 18.20
N ALA A 39 4.05 0.81 17.35
CA ALA A 39 2.80 1.52 17.14
C ALA A 39 2.01 0.83 16.01
N PRO A 40 0.79 0.31 16.27
CA PRO A 40 0.00 -0.39 15.25
C PRO A 40 -0.15 0.41 13.94
N GLY A 41 0.07 -0.24 12.80
CA GLY A 41 0.01 0.39 11.47
C GLY A 41 1.24 1.22 11.09
N SER A 42 2.22 1.43 12.00
CA SER A 42 3.43 2.17 11.68
C SER A 42 4.55 1.26 11.18
N CYS A 43 5.49 1.86 10.45
CA CYS A 43 6.77 1.26 10.08
C CYS A 43 7.91 1.69 11.03
N GLY A 44 7.56 2.16 12.24
CA GLY A 44 8.51 2.56 13.27
C GLY A 44 9.17 3.92 13.00
N LYS A 45 10.30 4.12 13.64
CA LYS A 45 11.08 5.38 13.62
C LYS A 45 12.28 5.28 12.68
N ALA A 46 12.86 6.42 12.34
CA ALA A 46 14.07 6.47 11.55
C ALA A 46 15.16 5.54 12.13
N ALA A 47 15.76 4.74 11.27
CA ALA A 47 16.90 3.90 11.62
C ALA A 47 18.09 4.75 12.10
N PRO A 48 19.01 4.22 12.91
CA PRO A 48 20.21 4.94 13.33
C PRO A 48 20.96 5.53 12.14
N ARG A 49 21.35 6.79 12.22
CA ARG A 49 22.02 7.58 11.16
C ARG A 49 21.15 7.87 9.94
N MET A 50 19.84 7.63 10.01
CA MET A 50 18.88 8.05 9.02
C MET A 50 18.04 9.22 9.55
N GLU A 51 17.66 10.09 8.65
CA GLU A 51 16.69 11.14 8.88
C GLU A 51 15.52 10.94 7.93
N ILE A 52 14.31 11.17 8.43
CA ILE A 52 13.07 11.11 7.65
C ILE A 52 12.37 12.45 7.76
N LYS A 53 11.83 12.91 6.65
CA LYS A 53 11.01 14.10 6.57
C LYS A 53 9.79 13.81 5.68
N ILE A 54 8.61 14.25 6.10
CA ILE A 54 7.43 14.29 5.25
C ILE A 54 7.39 15.64 4.54
N ASP A 55 7.27 15.64 3.24
CA ASP A 55 7.14 16.86 2.43
C ASP A 55 5.73 17.42 2.53
N SER A 56 5.44 17.98 3.69
CA SER A 56 4.14 18.54 4.06
C SER A 56 4.34 19.69 5.06
N ASN A 57 3.46 20.66 5.04
CA ASN A 57 3.41 21.73 6.04
C ASN A 57 2.89 21.25 7.41
N ASP A 58 2.16 20.12 7.43
CA ASP A 58 1.66 19.45 8.63
C ASP A 58 1.91 17.94 8.50
N PRO A 59 3.11 17.47 8.86
CA PRO A 59 3.50 16.06 8.70
C PRO A 59 2.66 15.05 9.47
N GLN A 60 1.93 15.52 10.50
CA GLN A 60 1.10 14.65 11.35
C GLN A 60 -0.28 14.38 10.74
N HIS A 61 -0.85 15.34 10.02
CA HIS A 61 -2.23 15.27 9.54
C HIS A 61 -2.35 15.33 8.01
N THR A 62 -1.31 15.84 7.33
CA THR A 62 -1.33 15.99 5.87
C THR A 62 -0.29 15.07 5.24
N VAL A 63 -0.78 14.16 4.41
CA VAL A 63 0.07 13.22 3.67
C VAL A 63 1.01 13.98 2.74
N GLY A 64 2.29 13.61 2.78
CA GLY A 64 3.32 14.13 1.89
C GLY A 64 4.29 13.05 1.44
N GLU A 65 5.17 13.39 0.49
CA GLU A 65 6.22 12.46 0.05
C GLU A 65 7.21 12.21 1.19
N ILE A 66 7.57 10.94 1.40
CA ILE A 66 8.58 10.53 2.36
C ILE A 66 9.95 10.84 1.76
N LEU A 67 10.66 11.75 2.39
CA LEU A 67 12.03 12.12 2.04
C LEU A 67 12.98 11.55 3.09
N THR A 68 14.13 11.04 2.66
CA THR A 68 15.13 10.50 3.59
C THR A 68 16.54 10.93 3.21
N ARG A 69 17.40 11.01 4.21
CA ARG A 69 18.84 11.15 4.02
C ARG A 69 19.59 10.38 5.11
N GLY A 70 20.81 9.96 4.80
CA GLY A 70 21.62 9.20 5.74
C GLY A 70 22.78 8.51 5.06
N ALA A 71 23.60 7.84 5.87
CA ALA A 71 24.84 7.22 5.40
C ALA A 71 24.65 6.02 4.47
N ASN A 72 23.45 5.42 4.47
CA ASN A 72 23.09 4.26 3.64
C ASN A 72 22.29 4.64 2.37
N VAL A 73 22.03 5.93 2.15
CA VAL A 73 21.39 6.40 0.90
C VAL A 73 22.42 6.32 -0.23
N MET A 74 22.00 5.81 -1.37
CA MET A 74 22.84 5.72 -2.57
C MET A 74 23.43 7.08 -2.97
N LEU A 75 24.56 7.07 -3.67
CA LEU A 75 25.15 8.28 -4.27
C LEU A 75 24.42 8.69 -5.57
N GLY A 76 23.77 7.75 -6.23
CA GLY A 76 23.03 7.96 -7.47
C GLY A 76 22.90 6.68 -8.29
N TYR A 77 22.19 6.77 -9.41
CA TYR A 77 22.05 5.68 -10.37
C TYR A 77 23.26 5.62 -11.31
N TYR A 78 23.83 4.44 -11.46
CA TYR A 78 25.02 4.25 -12.29
C TYR A 78 24.76 4.65 -13.74
N LYS A 79 25.57 5.58 -14.26
CA LYS A 79 25.49 6.14 -15.63
C LYS A 79 24.10 6.69 -15.99
N ASN A 80 23.35 7.17 -15.02
CA ASN A 80 22.05 7.79 -15.24
C ASN A 80 21.92 9.04 -14.35
N GLU A 81 22.49 10.13 -14.83
CA GLU A 81 22.53 11.40 -14.10
C GLU A 81 21.13 12.04 -14.02
N GLU A 82 20.34 11.94 -15.08
CA GLU A 82 18.97 12.45 -15.12
C GLU A 82 18.11 11.82 -14.02
N ALA A 83 18.04 10.50 -13.97
CA ALA A 83 17.31 9.79 -12.90
C ALA A 83 17.90 10.10 -11.51
N THR A 84 19.20 10.34 -11.40
CA THR A 84 19.81 10.73 -10.13
C THR A 84 19.35 12.11 -9.70
N GLN A 85 19.31 13.10 -10.58
CA GLN A 85 18.83 14.45 -10.27
C GLN A 85 17.35 14.45 -9.89
N GLU A 86 16.51 13.65 -10.56
CA GLU A 86 15.11 13.49 -10.23
C GLU A 86 14.89 12.84 -8.86
N ALA A 87 15.78 11.91 -8.48
CA ALA A 87 15.68 11.17 -7.22
C ALA A 87 16.08 12.00 -5.99
N PHE A 88 16.72 13.14 -6.17
CA PHE A 88 17.17 13.98 -5.06
C PHE A 88 16.61 15.39 -5.14
N ARG A 89 16.27 15.95 -3.96
CA ARG A 89 15.88 17.36 -3.81
C ARG A 89 16.52 17.93 -2.54
N ASP A 90 17.33 18.97 -2.69
CA ASP A 90 18.01 19.65 -1.57
C ASP A 90 18.79 18.70 -0.62
N GLY A 91 19.42 17.67 -1.19
CA GLY A 91 20.18 16.67 -0.42
C GLY A 91 19.32 15.58 0.23
N TRP A 92 18.01 15.55 -0.04
CA TRP A 92 17.10 14.50 0.37
C TRP A 92 16.78 13.55 -0.78
N TYR A 93 16.84 12.26 -0.53
CA TYR A 93 16.38 11.24 -1.45
C TYR A 93 14.84 11.18 -1.39
N ARG A 94 14.22 11.21 -2.55
CA ARG A 94 12.77 11.10 -2.77
C ARG A 94 12.40 9.64 -2.93
N THR A 95 11.65 9.09 -1.99
CA THR A 95 11.32 7.66 -2.03
C THR A 95 10.22 7.33 -3.05
N GLY A 96 9.41 8.32 -3.42
CA GLY A 96 8.19 8.13 -4.20
C GLY A 96 7.05 7.51 -3.40
N ASP A 97 7.26 7.24 -2.10
CA ASP A 97 6.24 6.78 -1.18
C ASP A 97 5.62 7.97 -0.44
N LEU A 98 4.35 7.88 -0.13
CA LEU A 98 3.58 8.88 0.59
C LEU A 98 3.30 8.41 2.03
N GLY A 99 3.28 9.35 2.97
CA GLY A 99 3.04 9.00 4.36
C GLY A 99 2.80 10.21 5.26
N ILE A 100 2.59 9.92 6.52
CA ILE A 100 2.54 10.86 7.64
C ILE A 100 3.48 10.37 8.73
N MET A 101 3.83 11.26 9.66
CA MET A 101 4.68 10.95 10.80
C MET A 101 4.05 11.54 12.06
N ASP A 102 3.80 10.71 13.07
CA ASP A 102 3.22 11.17 14.34
C ASP A 102 4.21 12.00 15.17
N GLU A 103 3.72 12.56 16.29
CA GLU A 103 4.52 13.37 17.22
C GLU A 103 5.68 12.58 17.86
N ASN A 104 5.57 11.26 17.91
CA ASN A 104 6.59 10.37 18.46
C ASN A 104 7.64 9.96 17.40
N GLY A 105 7.48 10.39 16.15
CA GLY A 105 8.35 10.07 15.03
C GLY A 105 8.08 8.70 14.39
N ASN A 106 6.92 8.09 14.65
CA ASN A 106 6.51 6.87 13.95
C ASN A 106 6.01 7.20 12.54
N LEU A 107 6.50 6.48 11.55
CA LEU A 107 6.17 6.63 10.15
C LEU A 107 4.98 5.73 9.77
N PHE A 108 3.97 6.30 9.13
CA PHE A 108 2.82 5.60 8.57
C PHE A 108 2.80 5.79 7.06
N ILE A 109 2.94 4.70 6.31
CA ILE A 109 2.91 4.71 4.84
C ILE A 109 1.46 4.70 4.39
N LYS A 110 1.14 5.55 3.40
CA LYS A 110 -0.20 5.70 2.82
C LYS A 110 -0.30 5.10 1.41
N GLY A 111 0.79 5.07 0.67
CA GLY A 111 0.84 4.50 -0.67
C GLY A 111 1.96 5.07 -1.51
N ARG A 112 1.87 4.86 -2.83
CA ARG A 112 2.82 5.38 -3.82
C ARG A 112 2.31 6.65 -4.48
N SER A 113 3.16 7.66 -4.63
CA SER A 113 2.79 8.91 -5.31
C SER A 113 2.32 8.69 -6.75
N LYS A 114 2.89 7.72 -7.45
CA LYS A 114 2.52 7.35 -8.84
C LYS A 114 1.19 6.62 -8.95
N ASN A 115 0.70 6.04 -7.86
CA ASN A 115 -0.55 5.29 -7.82
C ASN A 115 -1.71 6.11 -7.23
N MET A 116 -1.42 7.26 -6.64
CA MET A 116 -2.43 8.15 -6.08
C MET A 116 -3.44 8.54 -7.15
N LEU A 117 -4.72 8.41 -6.80
CA LEU A 117 -5.84 8.81 -7.65
C LEU A 117 -6.41 10.15 -7.18
N LEU A 118 -6.99 10.90 -8.11
CA LEU A 118 -7.65 12.15 -7.80
C LEU A 118 -9.16 11.94 -7.83
N GLY A 119 -9.81 12.10 -6.69
CA GLY A 119 -11.27 12.03 -6.59
C GLY A 119 -11.97 13.19 -7.32
N ALA A 120 -13.25 13.01 -7.63
CA ALA A 120 -14.07 14.00 -8.37
C ALA A 120 -14.08 15.40 -7.74
N SER A 121 -13.95 15.49 -6.43
CA SER A 121 -13.90 16.77 -5.69
C SER A 121 -12.48 17.21 -5.33
N GLY A 122 -11.45 16.63 -5.96
CA GLY A 122 -10.05 17.00 -5.76
C GLY A 122 -9.38 16.38 -4.54
N GLN A 123 -9.99 15.38 -3.88
CA GLN A 123 -9.34 14.65 -2.80
C GLN A 123 -8.35 13.64 -3.34
N ASN A 124 -7.23 13.50 -2.63
CA ASN A 124 -6.28 12.42 -2.88
C ASN A 124 -6.86 11.10 -2.36
N ILE A 125 -6.83 10.08 -3.21
CA ILE A 125 -7.22 8.72 -2.88
C ILE A 125 -5.98 7.84 -3.00
N TYR A 126 -5.72 7.04 -1.98
CA TYR A 126 -4.61 6.12 -1.90
C TYR A 126 -5.12 4.70 -2.12
N PRO A 127 -4.98 4.14 -3.33
CA PRO A 127 -5.54 2.83 -3.65
C PRO A 127 -5.06 1.73 -2.71
N GLU A 128 -3.80 1.81 -2.29
CA GLU A 128 -3.18 0.82 -1.41
C GLU A 128 -3.88 0.72 -0.06
N GLU A 129 -4.38 1.83 0.50
CA GLU A 129 -5.15 1.81 1.76
C GLU A 129 -6.48 1.07 1.58
N ILE A 130 -7.14 1.26 0.45
CA ILE A 130 -8.41 0.58 0.15
C ILE A 130 -8.16 -0.91 -0.10
N GLU A 131 -7.09 -1.23 -0.83
CA GLU A 131 -6.68 -2.60 -1.13
C GLU A 131 -6.28 -3.37 0.12
N ASP A 132 -5.58 -2.74 1.06
CA ASP A 132 -5.23 -3.35 2.33
C ASP A 132 -6.50 -3.74 3.13
N LEU A 133 -7.52 -2.89 3.14
CA LEU A 133 -8.80 -3.21 3.76
C LEU A 133 -9.52 -4.33 3.01
N LEU A 134 -9.56 -4.25 1.68
CA LEU A 134 -10.24 -5.23 0.83
C LEU A 134 -9.60 -6.61 0.92
N ASN A 135 -8.27 -6.68 0.96
CA ASN A 135 -7.51 -7.93 1.06
C ASN A 135 -7.71 -8.65 2.41
N ASN A 136 -8.24 -7.96 3.42
CA ASN A 136 -8.59 -8.58 4.71
C ASN A 136 -10.03 -9.10 4.78
N LEU A 137 -10.81 -8.94 3.70
CA LEU A 137 -12.19 -9.41 3.65
C LEU A 137 -12.29 -10.85 3.14
N THR A 138 -13.46 -11.45 3.35
CA THR A 138 -13.74 -12.87 3.08
C THR A 138 -13.41 -13.25 1.63
N LEU A 139 -12.63 -14.30 1.43
CA LEU A 139 -12.26 -14.88 0.13
C LEU A 139 -11.56 -13.91 -0.83
N VAL A 140 -10.93 -12.85 -0.35
CA VAL A 140 -10.08 -11.98 -1.16
C VAL A 140 -8.63 -12.42 -1.02
N ASN A 141 -8.01 -12.89 -2.10
CA ASN A 141 -6.60 -13.24 -2.13
C ASN A 141 -5.73 -12.03 -2.53
N GLU A 142 -6.13 -11.33 -3.59
CA GLU A 142 -5.44 -10.15 -4.08
C GLU A 142 -6.43 -9.15 -4.66
N SER A 143 -6.14 -7.88 -4.52
CA SER A 143 -6.97 -6.83 -5.12
C SER A 143 -6.15 -5.67 -5.67
N ILE A 144 -6.76 -4.95 -6.61
CA ILE A 144 -6.29 -3.66 -7.12
C ILE A 144 -7.49 -2.72 -7.20
N VAL A 145 -7.29 -1.47 -6.81
CA VAL A 145 -8.29 -0.42 -7.02
C VAL A 145 -7.91 0.43 -8.22
N ILE A 146 -8.84 0.56 -9.14
CA ILE A 146 -8.70 1.39 -10.35
C ILE A 146 -9.77 2.47 -10.39
N GLN A 147 -9.48 3.54 -11.13
CA GLN A 147 -10.44 4.62 -11.39
C GLN A 147 -10.90 4.58 -12.84
N LYS A 148 -12.23 4.68 -13.04
CA LYS A 148 -12.87 4.84 -14.33
C LYS A 148 -13.79 6.06 -14.31
N GLY A 149 -13.38 7.11 -15.00
CA GLY A 149 -14.02 8.41 -14.84
C GLY A 149 -13.92 8.89 -13.41
N GLU A 150 -15.07 9.16 -12.78
CA GLU A 150 -15.13 9.62 -11.39
C GLU A 150 -15.36 8.47 -10.37
N LYS A 151 -15.44 7.21 -10.84
CA LYS A 151 -15.80 6.05 -10.02
C LYS A 151 -14.60 5.16 -9.77
N LEU A 152 -14.55 4.57 -8.55
CA LEU A 152 -13.57 3.58 -8.18
C LEU A 152 -14.16 2.17 -8.30
N TYR A 153 -13.32 1.23 -8.73
CA TYR A 153 -13.66 -0.17 -8.85
C TYR A 153 -12.56 -1.03 -8.24
N GLY A 154 -12.96 -2.05 -7.49
CA GLY A 154 -12.06 -3.11 -7.05
C GLY A 154 -11.96 -4.20 -8.10
N LEU A 155 -10.75 -4.56 -8.51
CA LEU A 155 -10.48 -5.78 -9.25
C LEU A 155 -9.98 -6.79 -8.24
N VAL A 156 -10.62 -7.93 -8.12
CA VAL A 156 -10.32 -8.93 -7.09
C VAL A 156 -10.01 -10.27 -7.73
N TYR A 157 -8.90 -10.86 -7.34
CA TYR A 157 -8.63 -12.27 -7.52
C TYR A 157 -9.00 -13.00 -6.22
N PRO A 158 -10.08 -13.79 -6.21
CA PRO A 158 -10.53 -14.49 -5.02
C PRO A 158 -9.62 -15.66 -4.62
N ASP A 159 -9.78 -16.11 -3.40
CA ASP A 159 -9.28 -17.41 -2.96
C ASP A 159 -10.24 -18.52 -3.46
N PHE A 160 -9.99 -18.97 -4.69
CA PHE A 160 -10.79 -20.02 -5.32
C PHE A 160 -10.64 -21.37 -4.62
N GLU A 161 -9.48 -21.65 -4.00
CA GLU A 161 -9.26 -22.90 -3.28
C GLU A 161 -10.16 -22.96 -2.04
N GLU A 162 -10.16 -21.89 -1.25
CA GLU A 162 -11.02 -21.81 -0.07
C GLU A 162 -12.52 -21.74 -0.46
N ALA A 163 -12.87 -21.02 -1.52
CA ALA A 163 -14.24 -20.99 -2.03
C ALA A 163 -14.73 -22.39 -2.43
N HIS A 164 -13.88 -23.17 -3.09
CA HIS A 164 -14.20 -24.56 -3.46
C HIS A 164 -14.34 -25.47 -2.21
N ASN A 165 -13.47 -25.30 -1.22
CA ASN A 165 -13.52 -26.04 0.05
C ASN A 165 -14.85 -25.79 0.79
N LEU A 166 -15.36 -24.56 0.69
CA LEU A 166 -16.66 -24.15 1.25
C LEU A 166 -17.85 -24.57 0.38
N GLY A 167 -17.62 -25.17 -0.78
CA GLY A 167 -18.67 -25.63 -1.70
C GLY A 167 -19.40 -24.50 -2.44
N LEU A 168 -18.80 -23.32 -2.52
CA LEU A 168 -19.39 -22.15 -3.17
C LEU A 168 -19.31 -22.26 -4.70
N GLN A 169 -20.35 -21.76 -5.36
CA GLN A 169 -20.41 -21.62 -6.82
C GLN A 169 -20.07 -20.18 -7.25
N ASP A 170 -19.85 -19.96 -8.54
CA ASP A 170 -19.51 -18.62 -9.06
C ASP A 170 -20.55 -17.55 -8.68
N SER A 171 -21.85 -17.91 -8.64
CA SER A 171 -22.92 -17.01 -8.20
C SER A 171 -22.80 -16.62 -6.74
N ASP A 172 -22.36 -17.57 -5.89
CA ASP A 172 -22.20 -17.34 -4.46
C ASP A 172 -21.00 -16.45 -4.21
N LEU A 173 -19.91 -16.68 -4.95
CA LEU A 173 -18.72 -15.86 -4.91
C LEU A 173 -19.00 -14.40 -5.32
N ALA A 174 -19.84 -14.17 -6.33
CA ALA A 174 -20.29 -12.83 -6.71
C ALA A 174 -21.05 -12.15 -5.56
N ASN A 175 -21.91 -12.90 -4.85
CA ASN A 175 -22.65 -12.38 -3.69
C ASN A 175 -21.71 -12.03 -2.53
N VAL A 176 -20.68 -12.86 -2.28
CA VAL A 176 -19.65 -12.58 -1.25
C VAL A 176 -18.90 -11.30 -1.60
N MET A 177 -18.49 -11.11 -2.87
CA MET A 177 -17.79 -9.89 -3.28
C MET A 177 -18.67 -8.64 -3.16
N GLU A 178 -19.97 -8.73 -3.39
CA GLU A 178 -20.89 -7.61 -3.18
C GLU A 178 -21.10 -7.29 -1.68
N GLN A 179 -21.10 -8.31 -0.82
CA GLN A 179 -21.07 -8.11 0.63
C GLN A 179 -19.78 -7.45 1.08
N ASN A 180 -18.62 -7.92 0.58
CA ASN A 180 -17.31 -7.31 0.83
C ASN A 180 -17.31 -5.84 0.41
N ARG A 181 -17.84 -5.51 -0.77
CA ARG A 181 -17.95 -4.13 -1.22
C ARG A 181 -18.77 -3.26 -0.27
N THR A 182 -19.88 -3.78 0.22
CA THR A 182 -20.77 -3.08 1.15
C THR A 182 -20.07 -2.86 2.50
N GLU A 183 -19.39 -3.88 3.02
CA GLU A 183 -18.62 -3.81 4.26
C GLU A 183 -17.46 -2.81 4.13
N LEU A 184 -16.65 -2.94 3.07
CA LEU A 184 -15.56 -2.01 2.78
C LEU A 184 -16.05 -0.57 2.71
N ASN A 185 -17.13 -0.31 1.96
CA ASN A 185 -17.68 1.03 1.80
C ASN A 185 -18.21 1.62 3.12
N SER A 186 -18.57 0.81 4.09
CA SER A 186 -18.95 1.29 5.43
C SER A 186 -17.75 1.82 6.23
N MET A 187 -16.54 1.38 5.89
CA MET A 187 -15.27 1.80 6.53
C MET A 187 -14.63 2.98 5.81
N LEU A 188 -15.02 3.25 4.56
CA LEU A 188 -14.40 4.27 3.71
C LEU A 188 -15.19 5.59 3.70
N PRO A 189 -14.50 6.74 3.61
CA PRO A 189 -15.16 8.01 3.35
C PRO A 189 -15.84 7.98 1.97
N GLY A 190 -16.94 8.75 1.81
CA GLY A 190 -17.78 8.69 0.61
C GLY A 190 -17.07 8.87 -0.72
N TYR A 191 -16.00 9.69 -0.75
CA TYR A 191 -15.20 9.92 -1.95
C TYR A 191 -14.29 8.76 -2.36
N ALA A 192 -14.03 7.80 -1.45
CA ALA A 192 -13.15 6.64 -1.65
C ALA A 192 -13.92 5.33 -1.80
N GLN A 193 -15.26 5.37 -1.82
CA GLN A 193 -16.10 4.18 -1.91
C GLN A 193 -16.04 3.53 -3.30
N LEU A 194 -16.06 2.21 -3.33
CA LEU A 194 -16.08 1.42 -4.55
C LEU A 194 -17.49 1.38 -5.14
N SER A 195 -17.58 1.67 -6.44
CA SER A 195 -18.83 1.54 -7.22
C SER A 195 -19.16 0.10 -7.59
N GLY A 196 -18.16 -0.78 -7.62
CA GLY A 196 -18.31 -2.19 -7.92
C GLY A 196 -17.04 -2.96 -7.69
N ILE A 197 -17.16 -4.29 -7.64
CA ILE A 197 -16.04 -5.24 -7.65
C ILE A 197 -16.16 -6.11 -8.90
N LYS A 198 -15.04 -6.30 -9.60
CA LYS A 198 -14.90 -7.23 -10.70
C LYS A 198 -14.02 -8.40 -10.28
N ILE A 199 -14.52 -9.61 -10.46
CA ILE A 199 -13.79 -10.85 -10.19
C ILE A 199 -12.88 -11.20 -11.37
N PHE A 200 -11.63 -11.48 -11.07
CA PHE A 200 -10.65 -12.03 -12.01
C PHE A 200 -10.50 -13.52 -11.76
N GLN A 201 -10.42 -14.29 -12.85
CA GLN A 201 -10.28 -15.76 -12.81
C GLN A 201 -8.81 -16.19 -12.72
N GLU A 202 -7.89 -15.31 -13.03
CA GLU A 202 -6.45 -15.57 -13.00
C GLU A 202 -5.75 -14.58 -12.07
N GLU A 203 -4.64 -15.02 -11.48
CA GLU A 203 -3.79 -14.15 -10.66
C GLU A 203 -3.33 -12.92 -11.46
N PHE A 204 -3.17 -11.82 -10.75
CA PHE A 204 -2.58 -10.62 -11.37
C PHE A 204 -1.12 -10.83 -11.73
N GLU A 205 -0.71 -10.32 -12.90
CA GLU A 205 0.69 -10.32 -13.27
C GLU A 205 1.54 -9.51 -12.29
N LYS A 206 2.64 -10.10 -11.86
CA LYS A 206 3.54 -9.52 -10.86
C LYS A 206 4.93 -9.24 -11.42
N THR A 207 5.59 -8.27 -10.82
CA THR A 207 7.02 -8.03 -11.00
C THR A 207 7.82 -9.14 -10.29
N PRO A 208 9.14 -9.28 -10.55
CA PRO A 208 10.01 -10.18 -9.78
C PRO A 208 9.98 -9.92 -8.27
N LYS A 209 9.61 -8.71 -7.84
CA LYS A 209 9.42 -8.32 -6.42
C LYS A 209 8.03 -8.66 -5.89
N LYS A 210 7.23 -9.44 -6.62
CA LYS A 210 5.85 -9.83 -6.28
C LYS A 210 4.84 -8.66 -6.18
N SER A 211 5.16 -7.50 -6.70
CA SER A 211 4.22 -6.37 -6.80
C SER A 211 3.37 -6.51 -8.07
N ILE A 212 2.07 -6.27 -7.98
CA ILE A 212 1.16 -6.34 -9.12
C ILE A 212 1.51 -5.24 -10.13
N LYS A 213 1.53 -5.61 -11.41
CA LYS A 213 1.78 -4.69 -12.53
C LYS A 213 0.50 -3.89 -12.85
N ARG A 214 0.15 -2.92 -12.01
CA ARG A 214 -1.10 -2.13 -12.09
C ARG A 214 -1.39 -1.58 -13.47
N TYR A 215 -0.37 -1.13 -14.21
CA TYR A 215 -0.51 -0.52 -15.53
C TYR A 215 -1.17 -1.45 -16.57
N LEU A 216 -1.17 -2.77 -16.36
CA LEU A 216 -1.86 -3.72 -17.24
C LEU A 216 -3.37 -3.72 -17.03
N TYR A 217 -3.86 -3.18 -15.93
CA TYR A 217 -5.26 -3.27 -15.52
C TYR A 217 -5.99 -1.93 -15.50
N THR A 218 -5.27 -0.83 -15.71
CA THR A 218 -5.87 0.52 -15.73
C THR A 218 -6.95 0.70 -16.79
N ASP A 219 -6.84 0.00 -17.92
CA ASP A 219 -7.80 0.06 -19.03
C ASP A 219 -8.81 -1.09 -19.06
N CYS A 220 -8.81 -1.92 -17.99
CA CYS A 220 -9.74 -3.04 -17.89
C CYS A 220 -11.20 -2.56 -17.92
N GLN A 221 -12.05 -3.22 -18.71
CA GLN A 221 -13.50 -2.96 -18.68
C GLN A 221 -14.08 -3.50 -17.35
N VAL A 222 -14.85 -2.69 -16.65
CA VAL A 222 -15.51 -3.00 -15.37
C VAL A 222 -17.00 -2.88 -15.49
#